data_b8d6927d587cc809b9116a2c2295596b
#
_entry.id   b8d6927d587cc809b9116a2c2295596b
#
_cell.length_a   1.000
_cell.length_b   1.000
_cell.length_c   1.000
_cell.angle_alpha   90.00
_cell.angle_beta   90.00
_cell.angle_gamma   90.00
#
_symmetry.space_group_name_H-M   'P 1'
#
loop_
_entity.id
_entity.type
_entity.pdbx_description
1 polymer ?
#
loop_
_entity_poly.entity_id
_entity_poly.type
_entity_poly.pdbx_seq_one_letter_code
_entity_poly.pdbx_strand_id
1 'polypeptide(L)'
;MLQKNLLKEWWVWVIALMGLILWLSSCTKPETTLYVCKAGQHDFKPSPVPFPFAAKTLTGWALLDSSCWYNDLGEDTQDWNKLAGVYRWADVVKNKNSFILAWRPDPMRNVFQLCLYENIDGANRPHESAIYKVNANQGFSFWFAESNGEYILFVDGTFLGEQDNDKPFKTIGKISAWFGGNQTAPHDMSLQMDF
;
A
#
# COMPACT_ATOMS: atom_id res chain seq x y z
N MET A 1 51.09 -29.16 -2.34
CA MET A 1 49.67 -29.51 -2.12
C MET A 1 48.94 -28.58 -1.12
N LEU A 2 49.60 -27.89 -0.23
CA LEU A 2 48.96 -26.99 0.80
C LEU A 2 48.36 -25.69 0.25
N GLN A 3 48.86 -25.15 -0.85
CA GLN A 3 48.41 -23.83 -1.36
C GLN A 3 47.01 -23.84 -2.03
N LYS A 4 46.51 -24.99 -2.52
CA LYS A 4 45.21 -25.10 -3.14
C LYS A 4 44.02 -25.09 -2.16
N ASN A 5 44.26 -25.47 -0.91
CA ASN A 5 43.19 -25.49 0.11
C ASN A 5 42.92 -24.09 0.70
N LEU A 6 43.95 -23.25 0.85
CA LEU A 6 43.81 -21.88 1.36
C LEU A 6 42.97 -20.98 0.47
N LEU A 7 43.06 -21.13 -0.88
CA LEU A 7 42.25 -20.35 -1.82
C LEU A 7 40.79 -20.74 -1.80
N LYS A 8 40.43 -22.03 -1.54
CA LYS A 8 39.03 -22.46 -1.42
C LYS A 8 38.37 -21.91 -0.16
N GLU A 9 39.07 -21.83 0.96
CA GLU A 9 38.51 -21.28 2.20
C GLU A 9 38.31 -19.77 2.11
N TRP A 10 39.17 -19.06 1.40
CA TRP A 10 39.04 -17.61 1.22
C TRP A 10 37.75 -17.21 0.48
N TRP A 11 37.36 -17.94 -0.55
CA TRP A 11 36.14 -17.69 -1.29
C TRP A 11 34.86 -17.91 -0.44
N VAL A 12 34.89 -18.87 0.48
CA VAL A 12 33.76 -19.10 1.39
C VAL A 12 33.56 -17.90 2.32
N TRP A 13 34.63 -17.32 2.82
CA TRP A 13 34.55 -16.12 3.67
C TRP A 13 34.12 -14.87 2.89
N VAL A 14 34.55 -14.71 1.66
CA VAL A 14 34.13 -13.60 0.79
C VAL A 14 32.65 -13.70 0.50
N ILE A 15 32.13 -14.88 0.18
CA ILE A 15 30.69 -15.08 -0.06
C ILE A 15 29.88 -14.85 1.21
N ALA A 16 30.35 -15.33 2.35
CA ALA A 16 29.69 -15.11 3.64
C ALA A 16 29.67 -13.62 4.03
N LEU A 17 30.78 -12.91 3.80
CA LEU A 17 30.86 -11.47 4.04
C LEU A 17 29.95 -10.66 3.10
N MET A 18 29.91 -11.00 1.82
CA MET A 18 28.99 -10.39 0.85
C MET A 18 27.53 -10.67 1.21
N GLY A 19 27.20 -11.89 1.63
CA GLY A 19 25.86 -12.25 2.13
C GLY A 19 25.47 -11.44 3.38
N LEU A 20 26.39 -11.25 4.31
CA LEU A 20 26.19 -10.44 5.51
C LEU A 20 25.99 -8.94 5.18
N ILE A 21 26.78 -8.40 4.24
CA ILE A 21 26.63 -7.00 3.79
C ILE A 21 25.30 -6.80 3.09
N LEU A 22 24.88 -7.73 2.24
CA LEU A 22 23.55 -7.67 1.57
C LEU A 22 22.43 -7.79 2.59
N TRP A 23 22.57 -8.61 3.62
CA TRP A 23 21.57 -8.75 4.68
C TRP A 23 21.50 -7.51 5.56
N LEU A 24 22.61 -6.88 5.91
CA LEU A 24 22.65 -5.63 6.69
C LEU A 24 22.12 -4.43 5.90
N SER A 25 22.30 -4.39 4.59
CA SER A 25 21.74 -3.31 3.73
C SER A 25 20.24 -3.44 3.49
N SER A 26 19.64 -4.63 3.70
CA SER A 26 18.20 -4.83 3.58
C SER A 26 17.38 -4.40 4.82
N CYS A 27 18.07 -4.04 5.93
CA CYS A 27 17.40 -3.63 7.17
C CYS A 27 17.22 -2.12 7.34
N THR A 28 17.51 -1.30 6.34
CA THR A 28 17.22 0.14 6.43
C THR A 28 15.73 0.37 6.20
N LYS A 29 15.07 0.98 7.21
CA LYS A 29 13.68 1.46 7.04
C LYS A 29 13.65 2.41 5.82
N PRO A 30 12.71 2.25 4.89
CA PRO A 30 12.61 3.16 3.77
C PRO A 30 12.39 4.60 4.25
N GLU A 31 12.89 5.56 3.51
CA GLU A 31 12.61 6.98 3.77
C GLU A 31 11.14 7.22 3.50
N THR A 32 10.36 7.43 4.56
CA THR A 32 8.91 7.55 4.49
C THR A 32 8.46 8.97 4.74
N THR A 33 7.39 9.37 4.08
CA THR A 33 6.68 10.62 4.33
C THR A 33 5.61 10.39 5.40
N LEU A 34 5.52 11.30 6.36
CA LEU A 34 4.42 11.36 7.32
C LEU A 34 3.22 12.05 6.65
N TYR A 35 2.09 11.35 6.61
CA TYR A 35 0.82 11.86 6.12
C TYR A 35 -0.12 12.09 7.29
N VAL A 36 -0.77 13.25 7.33
CA VAL A 36 -1.70 13.61 8.40
C VAL A 36 -3.04 14.01 7.81
N CYS A 37 -4.12 13.40 8.30
CA CYS A 37 -5.50 13.80 8.09
C CYS A 37 -5.97 14.54 9.34
N LYS A 38 -6.38 15.79 9.21
CA LYS A 38 -6.91 16.56 10.34
C LYS A 38 -8.36 16.18 10.61
N ALA A 39 -8.76 16.29 11.88
CA ALA A 39 -10.14 16.18 12.30
C ALA A 39 -11.06 17.03 11.40
N GLY A 40 -12.18 16.48 10.97
CA GLY A 40 -13.11 17.15 10.06
C GLY A 40 -12.67 17.21 8.60
N GLN A 41 -11.63 16.48 8.21
CA GLN A 41 -11.14 16.40 6.83
C GLN A 41 -11.20 14.98 6.29
N HIS A 42 -11.05 14.83 4.96
CA HIS A 42 -10.84 13.54 4.28
C HIS A 42 -9.41 13.38 3.78
N ASP A 43 -8.75 14.48 3.44
CA ASP A 43 -7.43 14.48 2.79
C ASP A 43 -6.30 14.25 3.79
N PHE A 44 -5.46 13.26 3.52
CA PHE A 44 -4.15 13.17 4.14
C PHE A 44 -3.16 14.09 3.42
N LYS A 45 -2.38 14.86 4.18
CA LYS A 45 -1.34 15.77 3.67
C LYS A 45 0.06 15.29 4.05
N PRO A 46 1.06 15.46 3.18
CA PRO A 46 1.02 16.16 1.89
C PRO A 46 0.23 15.38 0.82
N SER A 47 -0.47 16.09 -0.06
CA SER A 47 -1.10 15.46 -1.22
C SER A 47 -0.14 15.55 -2.41
N PRO A 48 0.16 14.42 -3.08
CA PRO A 48 1.00 14.46 -4.26
C PRO A 48 0.30 15.23 -5.40
N VAL A 49 1.09 15.94 -6.19
CA VAL A 49 0.59 16.57 -7.40
C VAL A 49 0.28 15.46 -8.41
N PRO A 50 -0.94 15.38 -8.93
CA PRO A 50 -1.28 14.38 -9.94
C PRO A 50 -0.47 14.63 -11.23
N PHE A 51 0.17 13.60 -11.74
CA PHE A 51 0.77 13.60 -13.07
C PHE A 51 0.59 12.24 -13.74
N PRO A 52 0.47 12.20 -15.07
CA PRO A 52 0.33 10.93 -15.78
C PRO A 52 1.68 10.22 -15.89
N PHE A 53 1.66 8.91 -15.73
CA PHE A 53 2.83 8.07 -15.97
C PHE A 53 2.42 6.67 -16.43
N ALA A 54 3.38 5.87 -16.85
CA ALA A 54 3.20 4.46 -17.17
C ALA A 54 4.17 3.66 -16.30
N ALA A 55 3.66 2.66 -15.60
CA ALA A 55 4.48 1.75 -14.83
C ALA A 55 3.87 0.36 -14.85
N LYS A 56 4.73 -0.66 -14.95
CA LYS A 56 4.33 -2.08 -14.84
C LYS A 56 4.31 -2.56 -13.40
N THR A 57 5.08 -1.92 -12.55
CA THR A 57 5.15 -2.24 -11.13
C THR A 57 5.29 -0.97 -10.33
N LEU A 58 4.51 -0.86 -9.28
CA LEU A 58 4.58 0.18 -8.27
C LEU A 58 4.73 -0.49 -6.92
N THR A 59 5.75 -0.12 -6.19
CA THR A 59 6.01 -0.64 -4.86
C THR A 59 5.83 0.46 -3.84
N GLY A 60 5.43 0.09 -2.64
CA GLY A 60 5.34 1.00 -1.51
C GLY A 60 5.54 0.30 -0.18
N TRP A 61 5.72 1.09 0.82
CA TRP A 61 5.74 0.69 2.22
C TRP A 61 4.81 1.62 3.01
N ALA A 62 4.09 1.07 4.00
CA ALA A 62 3.21 1.87 4.84
C ALA A 62 3.19 1.40 6.29
N LEU A 63 2.78 2.29 7.17
CA LEU A 63 2.53 2.06 8.57
C LEU A 63 1.32 2.90 8.99
N LEU A 64 0.27 2.23 9.45
CA LEU A 64 -0.90 2.86 10.08
C LEU A 64 -0.60 3.03 11.56
N ASP A 65 -0.57 4.27 12.02
CA ASP A 65 -0.30 4.54 13.43
C ASP A 65 -1.58 4.38 14.28
N SER A 66 -1.41 4.33 15.59
CA SER A 66 -2.54 4.13 16.51
C SER A 66 -3.60 5.23 16.44
N SER A 67 -3.26 6.42 15.91
CA SER A 67 -4.23 7.48 15.68
C SER A 67 -5.20 7.17 14.52
N CYS A 68 -4.92 6.17 13.70
CA CYS A 68 -5.85 5.70 12.67
C CYS A 68 -7.03 4.87 13.22
N TRP A 69 -7.07 4.61 14.54
CA TRP A 69 -8.19 3.94 15.18
C TRP A 69 -9.41 4.84 15.30
N TYR A 70 -10.56 4.30 14.93
CA TYR A 70 -11.88 4.88 15.23
C TYR A 70 -12.88 3.73 15.37
N ASN A 71 -13.97 3.94 16.10
CA ASN A 71 -14.95 2.91 16.41
C ASN A 71 -16.41 3.38 16.45
N ASP A 72 -16.66 4.64 16.20
CA ASP A 72 -18.01 5.20 16.31
C ASP A 72 -18.24 6.31 15.28
N LEU A 73 -18.45 5.90 14.03
CA LEU A 73 -18.84 6.77 12.92
C LEU A 73 -20.23 6.38 12.36
N GLY A 74 -21.05 5.68 13.17
CA GLY A 74 -22.33 5.19 12.71
C GLY A 74 -22.19 4.19 11.56
N GLU A 75 -22.92 4.41 10.46
CA GLU A 75 -22.87 3.53 9.29
C GLU A 75 -21.50 3.52 8.61
N ASP A 76 -20.76 4.63 8.65
CA ASP A 76 -19.44 4.78 8.03
C ASP A 76 -18.30 4.08 8.81
N THR A 77 -18.56 3.51 10.01
CA THR A 77 -17.54 2.80 10.79
C THR A 77 -16.93 1.62 10.01
N GLN A 78 -17.68 1.03 9.09
CA GLN A 78 -17.23 -0.10 8.26
C GLN A 78 -16.72 0.31 6.89
N ASP A 79 -16.70 1.60 6.57
CA ASP A 79 -16.24 2.09 5.28
C ASP A 79 -14.74 1.91 5.11
N TRP A 80 -14.35 1.72 3.85
CA TRP A 80 -12.96 1.53 3.48
C TRP A 80 -12.27 2.87 3.19
N ASN A 81 -11.22 3.16 3.95
CA ASN A 81 -10.31 4.27 3.70
C ASN A 81 -9.32 3.87 2.61
N LYS A 82 -8.95 4.81 1.75
CA LYS A 82 -7.94 4.60 0.72
C LYS A 82 -6.55 4.83 1.31
N LEU A 83 -5.60 3.94 1.03
CA LEU A 83 -4.21 4.10 1.43
C LEU A 83 -3.35 4.57 0.26
N ALA A 84 -3.27 3.76 -0.76
CA ALA A 84 -2.47 4.00 -1.95
C ALA A 84 -3.12 3.33 -3.15
N GLY A 85 -2.87 3.80 -4.36
CA GLY A 85 -3.42 3.16 -5.53
C GLY A 85 -3.14 3.90 -6.82
N VAL A 86 -3.77 3.41 -7.87
CA VAL A 86 -3.71 3.98 -9.21
C VAL A 86 -5.12 4.20 -9.75
N TYR A 87 -5.25 5.21 -10.60
CA TYR A 87 -6.47 5.41 -11.38
C TYR A 87 -6.13 5.55 -12.86
N ARG A 88 -7.06 5.22 -13.71
CA ARG A 88 -6.92 5.38 -15.16
C ARG A 88 -6.93 6.87 -15.52
N TRP A 89 -5.79 7.39 -15.98
CA TRP A 89 -5.62 8.83 -16.24
C TRP A 89 -6.63 9.41 -17.23
N ALA A 90 -6.99 8.63 -18.25
CA ALA A 90 -7.94 9.04 -19.28
C ALA A 90 -9.35 9.38 -18.74
N ASP A 91 -9.69 8.93 -17.54
CA ASP A 91 -11.00 9.21 -16.92
C ASP A 91 -11.07 10.58 -16.24
N VAL A 92 -9.95 11.25 -16.00
CA VAL A 92 -9.84 12.54 -15.30
C VAL A 92 -10.31 12.47 -13.84
N VAL A 93 -11.35 11.67 -13.55
CA VAL A 93 -11.93 11.49 -12.21
C VAL A 93 -11.32 10.25 -11.54
N LYS A 94 -10.61 10.46 -10.44
CA LYS A 94 -9.89 9.38 -9.71
C LYS A 94 -10.80 8.22 -9.27
N ASN A 95 -12.06 8.50 -8.95
CA ASN A 95 -13.01 7.49 -8.46
C ASN A 95 -13.81 6.82 -9.58
N LYS A 96 -13.51 7.06 -10.86
CA LYS A 96 -14.25 6.42 -11.96
C LYS A 96 -13.74 5.02 -12.23
N ASN A 97 -12.44 4.88 -12.50
CA ASN A 97 -11.77 3.59 -12.65
C ASN A 97 -10.46 3.64 -11.90
N SER A 98 -10.37 2.90 -10.81
CA SER A 98 -9.20 2.89 -9.94
C SER A 98 -9.00 1.54 -9.26
N PHE A 99 -7.75 1.27 -8.89
CA PHE A 99 -7.28 0.06 -8.27
C PHE A 99 -6.47 0.44 -7.03
N ILE A 100 -6.95 0.10 -5.83
CA ILE A 100 -6.55 0.76 -4.59
C ILE A 100 -6.30 -0.29 -3.51
N LEU A 101 -5.22 -0.11 -2.73
CA LEU A 101 -5.08 -0.71 -1.42
C LEU A 101 -5.87 0.14 -0.42
N ALA A 102 -6.88 -0.45 0.19
CA ALA A 102 -7.73 0.21 1.18
C ALA A 102 -7.55 -0.40 2.57
N TRP A 103 -7.93 0.35 3.60
CA TRP A 103 -7.83 -0.07 4.99
C TRP A 103 -9.06 0.36 5.80
N ARG A 104 -9.34 -0.37 6.88
CA ARG A 104 -10.28 0.03 7.94
C ARG A 104 -9.86 -0.60 9.28
N PRO A 105 -10.22 0.00 10.44
CA PRO A 105 -10.03 -0.65 11.73
C PRO A 105 -10.98 -1.85 11.89
N ASP A 106 -10.53 -2.88 12.60
CA ASP A 106 -11.35 -3.98 13.12
C ASP A 106 -11.28 -3.95 14.66
N PRO A 107 -12.17 -3.20 15.33
CA PRO A 107 -12.12 -3.03 16.77
C PRO A 107 -12.27 -4.33 17.54
N MET A 108 -12.97 -5.33 16.99
CA MET A 108 -13.18 -6.63 17.65
C MET A 108 -11.88 -7.44 17.73
N ARG A 109 -10.98 -7.28 16.76
CA ARG A 109 -9.71 -8.02 16.67
C ARG A 109 -8.49 -7.18 16.99
N ASN A 110 -8.68 -5.88 17.23
CA ASN A 110 -7.60 -4.92 17.49
C ASN A 110 -6.52 -4.94 16.38
N VAL A 111 -6.94 -4.96 15.12
CA VAL A 111 -6.09 -4.93 13.93
C VAL A 111 -6.67 -3.98 12.87
N PHE A 112 -5.85 -3.52 11.95
CA PHE A 112 -6.33 -2.94 10.70
C PHE A 112 -6.53 -4.06 9.67
N GLN A 113 -7.63 -3.99 8.95
CA GLN A 113 -7.91 -4.81 7.77
C GLN A 113 -7.45 -4.05 6.53
N LEU A 114 -6.79 -4.76 5.63
CA LEU A 114 -6.40 -4.26 4.32
C LEU A 114 -7.06 -5.11 3.24
N CYS A 115 -7.57 -4.48 2.18
CA CYS A 115 -8.11 -5.19 1.03
C CYS A 115 -7.81 -4.46 -0.28
N LEU A 116 -7.99 -5.16 -1.39
CA LEU A 116 -8.16 -4.53 -2.68
C LEU A 116 -9.51 -3.82 -2.72
N TYR A 117 -9.52 -2.60 -3.24
CA TYR A 117 -10.71 -1.80 -3.46
C TYR A 117 -10.67 -1.21 -4.88
N GLU A 118 -11.67 -1.49 -5.66
CA GLU A 118 -11.79 -0.97 -7.00
C GLU A 118 -12.94 0.04 -7.12
N ASN A 119 -12.76 1.00 -8.02
CA ASN A 119 -13.88 1.70 -8.62
C ASN A 119 -13.96 1.27 -10.08
N ILE A 120 -15.13 0.83 -10.51
CA ILE A 120 -15.41 0.44 -11.89
C ILE A 120 -16.61 1.26 -12.37
N ASP A 121 -16.37 2.16 -13.34
CA ASP A 121 -17.36 3.13 -13.85
C ASP A 121 -18.04 3.93 -12.73
N GLY A 122 -17.32 4.21 -11.64
CA GLY A 122 -17.80 4.94 -10.47
C GLY A 122 -18.49 4.09 -9.41
N ALA A 123 -18.69 2.79 -9.64
CA ALA A 123 -19.20 1.89 -8.63
C ALA A 123 -18.07 1.36 -7.73
N ASN A 124 -18.28 1.41 -6.42
CA ASN A 124 -17.35 0.95 -5.40
C ASN A 124 -17.41 -0.59 -5.25
N ARG A 125 -16.26 -1.25 -5.25
CA ARG A 125 -16.13 -2.71 -5.12
C ARG A 125 -14.98 -3.09 -4.20
N PRO A 126 -15.19 -3.25 -2.89
CA PRO A 126 -14.21 -3.83 -1.99
C PRO A 126 -14.15 -5.35 -2.16
N HIS A 127 -12.94 -5.91 -2.26
CA HIS A 127 -12.71 -7.36 -2.37
C HIS A 127 -12.55 -7.97 -0.97
N GLU A 128 -13.64 -8.12 -0.24
CA GLU A 128 -13.63 -8.58 1.15
C GLU A 128 -13.36 -10.08 1.33
N SER A 129 -13.24 -10.85 0.24
CA SER A 129 -12.86 -12.27 0.28
C SER A 129 -11.37 -12.49 0.61
N ALA A 130 -10.53 -11.49 0.38
CA ALA A 130 -9.09 -11.53 0.62
C ALA A 130 -8.68 -10.33 1.49
N ILE A 131 -8.68 -10.51 2.82
CA ILE A 131 -8.32 -9.48 3.80
C ILE A 131 -6.97 -9.82 4.43
N TYR A 132 -6.02 -8.90 4.32
CA TYR A 132 -4.77 -8.92 5.06
C TYR A 132 -4.92 -8.12 6.37
N LYS A 133 -4.25 -8.53 7.45
CA LYS A 133 -4.38 -7.90 8.77
C LYS A 133 -3.03 -7.42 9.26
N VAL A 134 -2.98 -6.19 9.76
CA VAL A 134 -1.79 -5.59 10.37
C VAL A 134 -2.13 -4.97 11.72
N ASN A 135 -1.17 -4.99 12.65
CA ASN A 135 -1.31 -4.26 13.90
C ASN A 135 -1.04 -2.76 13.71
N ALA A 136 -1.56 -1.94 14.61
CA ALA A 136 -1.15 -0.53 14.67
C ALA A 136 0.37 -0.44 14.87
N ASN A 137 1.00 0.54 14.22
CA ASN A 137 2.45 0.77 14.23
C ASN A 137 3.30 -0.38 13.66
N GLN A 138 2.67 -1.36 12.99
CA GLN A 138 3.35 -2.39 12.20
C GLN A 138 3.48 -1.92 10.76
N GLY A 139 4.73 -1.85 10.27
CA GLY A 139 5.01 -1.56 8.87
C GLY A 139 4.75 -2.77 7.99
N PHE A 140 4.31 -2.53 6.76
CA PHE A 140 4.11 -3.55 5.74
C PHE A 140 4.50 -3.02 4.36
N SER A 141 4.91 -3.92 3.48
CA SER A 141 5.19 -3.62 2.08
C SER A 141 3.99 -3.97 1.21
N PHE A 142 3.82 -3.24 0.12
CA PHE A 142 2.81 -3.57 -0.88
C PHE A 142 3.33 -3.28 -2.28
N TRP A 143 2.76 -3.95 -3.27
CA TRP A 143 3.05 -3.65 -4.67
C TRP A 143 1.86 -3.93 -5.57
N PHE A 144 1.75 -3.09 -6.56
CA PHE A 144 0.86 -3.25 -7.70
C PHE A 144 1.72 -3.73 -8.88
N ALA A 145 1.37 -4.86 -9.47
CA ALA A 145 2.04 -5.38 -10.65
C ALA A 145 1.07 -5.41 -11.84
N GLU A 146 1.49 -4.92 -12.99
CA GLU A 146 0.72 -5.03 -14.22
C GLU A 146 1.05 -6.35 -14.93
N SER A 147 0.02 -7.11 -15.27
CA SER A 147 0.11 -8.34 -16.03
C SER A 147 -0.99 -8.35 -17.09
N ASN A 148 -0.59 -8.38 -18.37
CA ASN A 148 -1.52 -8.38 -19.52
C ASN A 148 -2.50 -7.19 -19.59
N GLY A 149 -2.14 -6.04 -19.04
CA GLY A 149 -2.98 -4.84 -19.01
C GLY A 149 -3.85 -4.70 -17.76
N GLU A 150 -3.78 -5.64 -16.85
CA GLU A 150 -4.50 -5.68 -15.58
C GLU A 150 -3.53 -5.55 -14.41
N TYR A 151 -3.98 -4.93 -13.31
CA TYR A 151 -3.19 -4.82 -12.08
C TYR A 151 -3.53 -5.92 -11.10
N ILE A 152 -2.50 -6.39 -10.39
CA ILE A 152 -2.57 -7.32 -9.27
C ILE A 152 -1.99 -6.65 -8.03
N LEU A 153 -2.60 -6.90 -6.86
CA LEU A 153 -2.17 -6.33 -5.58
C LEU A 153 -1.64 -7.41 -4.64
N PHE A 154 -0.48 -7.13 -4.07
CA PHE A 154 0.12 -7.92 -2.99
C PHE A 154 0.44 -7.04 -1.78
N VAL A 155 0.35 -7.64 -0.59
CA VAL A 155 0.80 -7.07 0.68
C VAL A 155 1.67 -8.11 1.40
N ASP A 156 2.91 -7.76 1.73
CA ASP A 156 3.92 -8.66 2.32
C ASP A 156 4.00 -10.04 1.64
N GLY A 157 3.90 -10.05 0.30
CA GLY A 157 3.90 -11.27 -0.50
C GLY A 157 2.56 -12.00 -0.58
N THR A 158 1.55 -11.56 0.15
CA THR A 158 0.20 -12.14 0.08
C THR A 158 -0.60 -11.50 -1.05
N PHE A 159 -1.15 -12.32 -1.94
CA PHE A 159 -2.07 -11.87 -3.00
C PHE A 159 -3.40 -11.40 -2.41
N LEU A 160 -3.83 -10.19 -2.74
CA LEU A 160 -5.13 -9.63 -2.29
C LEU A 160 -6.18 -9.59 -3.39
N GLY A 161 -5.78 -9.65 -4.63
CA GLY A 161 -6.71 -9.65 -5.75
C GLY A 161 -6.10 -9.11 -7.03
N GLU A 162 -6.86 -9.25 -8.08
CA GLU A 162 -6.57 -8.74 -9.42
C GLU A 162 -7.71 -7.82 -9.88
N GLN A 163 -7.43 -7.03 -10.88
CA GLN A 163 -8.37 -6.05 -11.42
C GLN A 163 -9.52 -6.76 -12.16
N ASP A 164 -10.75 -6.50 -11.72
CA ASP A 164 -11.97 -7.00 -12.39
C ASP A 164 -12.39 -6.15 -13.60
N ASN A 165 -11.72 -5.01 -13.80
CA ASN A 165 -12.07 -4.05 -14.84
C ASN A 165 -11.40 -4.44 -16.16
N ASP A 166 -12.17 -4.66 -17.21
CA ASP A 166 -11.72 -4.96 -18.58
C ASP A 166 -11.05 -3.77 -19.31
N LYS A 167 -11.01 -2.60 -18.67
CA LYS A 167 -10.41 -1.38 -19.24
C LYS A 167 -8.94 -1.26 -18.86
N PRO A 168 -8.00 -1.39 -19.82
CA PRO A 168 -6.58 -1.36 -19.50
C PRO A 168 -6.13 0.01 -18.98
N PHE A 169 -5.29 0.01 -17.96
CA PHE A 169 -4.67 1.21 -17.36
C PHE A 169 -3.34 1.53 -18.05
N LYS A 170 -3.39 1.94 -19.32
CA LYS A 170 -2.18 2.27 -20.12
C LYS A 170 -1.41 3.46 -19.56
N THR A 171 -2.13 4.46 -19.11
CA THR A 171 -1.60 5.66 -18.43
C THR A 171 -2.35 5.82 -17.14
N ILE A 172 -1.63 5.99 -16.07
CA ILE A 172 -2.17 6.01 -14.71
C ILE A 172 -1.79 7.30 -14.00
N GLY A 173 -2.56 7.63 -12.96
CA GLY A 173 -2.18 8.60 -11.94
C GLY A 173 -2.20 7.92 -10.57
N LYS A 174 -1.39 8.41 -9.64
CA LYS A 174 -1.37 7.92 -8.25
C LYS A 174 -2.56 8.42 -7.46
N ILE A 175 -3.07 7.54 -6.59
CA ILE A 175 -4.02 7.88 -5.52
C ILE A 175 -3.26 7.90 -4.21
N SER A 176 -3.40 8.99 -3.47
CA SER A 176 -2.88 9.14 -2.11
C SER A 176 -3.91 8.71 -1.07
N ALA A 177 -3.48 8.65 0.19
CA ALA A 177 -4.33 8.34 1.31
C ALA A 177 -5.52 9.32 1.42
N TRP A 178 -6.70 8.74 1.69
CA TRP A 178 -7.97 9.43 1.80
C TRP A 178 -8.84 8.75 2.84
N PHE A 179 -9.40 9.51 3.78
CA PHE A 179 -10.39 9.01 4.73
C PHE A 179 -11.72 8.80 4.02
N GLY A 180 -12.23 7.57 4.03
CA GLY A 180 -13.40 7.13 3.26
C GLY A 180 -14.74 7.52 3.90
N GLY A 181 -15.83 7.09 3.22
CA GLY A 181 -17.20 7.33 3.68
C GLY A 181 -17.72 8.76 3.48
N ASN A 182 -18.90 9.02 4.04
CA ASN A 182 -19.53 10.32 4.05
C ASN A 182 -19.09 11.18 5.25
N GLN A 183 -18.57 10.53 6.30
CA GLN A 183 -18.05 11.18 7.50
C GLN A 183 -16.59 11.56 7.32
N THR A 184 -16.22 12.68 7.90
CA THR A 184 -14.83 13.15 7.96
C THR A 184 -14.07 12.44 9.09
N ALA A 185 -12.72 12.53 9.08
CA ALA A 185 -11.89 12.00 10.14
C ALA A 185 -12.35 12.51 11.53
N PRO A 186 -12.61 11.64 12.51
CA PRO A 186 -13.17 12.03 13.81
C PRO A 186 -12.14 12.75 14.69
N HIS A 187 -10.86 12.55 14.43
CA HIS A 187 -9.72 13.19 15.10
C HIS A 187 -8.53 13.25 14.13
N ASP A 188 -7.45 13.85 14.55
CA ASP A 188 -6.21 13.87 13.76
C ASP A 188 -5.67 12.43 13.64
N MET A 189 -5.43 11.99 12.41
CA MET A 189 -4.89 10.68 12.07
C MET A 189 -3.55 10.83 11.37
N SER A 190 -2.62 9.91 11.62
CA SER A 190 -1.33 9.89 10.94
C SER A 190 -0.95 8.51 10.43
N LEU A 191 -0.26 8.48 9.30
CA LEU A 191 0.34 7.29 8.74
C LEU A 191 1.69 7.64 8.11
N GLN A 192 2.56 6.67 8.01
CA GLN A 192 3.82 6.80 7.28
C GLN A 192 3.72 6.00 5.99
N MET A 193 4.19 6.55 4.89
CA MET A 193 4.15 5.86 3.61
C MET A 193 5.28 6.34 2.69
N ASP A 194 5.83 5.39 1.92
CA ASP A 194 6.61 5.61 0.72
C ASP A 194 5.86 4.96 -0.45
N PHE A 195 5.43 5.79 -1.42
CA PHE A 195 4.67 5.30 -2.58
C PHE A 195 4.71 6.29 -3.75
#